data_0cb462e475afb112837be4b9086d464f
#
_entry.id   0cb462e475afb112837be4b9086d464f
#
_cell.length_a   1.000
_cell.length_b   1.000
_cell.length_c   1.000
_cell.angle_alpha   90.00
_cell.angle_beta   90.00
_cell.angle_gamma   90.00
#
_symmetry.space_group_name_H-M   'P 1'
#
loop_
_entity.id
_entity.type
_entity.pdbx_description
1 polymer ?
#
loop_
_entity_poly.entity_id
_entity_poly.type
_entity_poly.pdbx_seq_one_letter_code
_entity_poly.pdbx_strand_id
1 'polypeptide(L)'
;MASWVINVHVRWLSKVHSRIKAELLSHDLMHADETTVQVLKEPSRKPTRKSRMWLFCSAKRDTPAYVYEYHETRGKSVAEGFLRGWKGTLTTDGYRPYFNLQEADVTNTACLVHVRRKFAEIVKVAGGDAKAAKSLYPSVALDARRMIDEMFKVDKAFDKLDARERKAKRIEELQPLMRNFYAFCVRSAEVATPRSKLDKALRYAIWSWPYVMNVLDDGRLELDNNIAERGMKVFVIGRKAWLFSDTPRGAEASAAIYSIVTTAKMNGLEPRAYIEWLLTEMPNAGELTDEVVDGFLPWSDKVPQECKLKPEVWEKVREMRDEPILNVDPAVFEDEVEYGPAKDEVLTLELPRSAPRSRAEGFLVTFREIF
;
A
#
# COMPACT_ATOMS: atom_id res chain seq x y z
N MET A 1 19.98 -17.26 8.98
CA MET A 1 19.50 -16.81 10.29
C MET A 1 19.88 -17.87 11.32
N ALA A 2 20.30 -17.47 12.50
CA ALA A 2 20.72 -18.41 13.54
C ALA A 2 19.52 -19.26 14.00
N SER A 3 19.77 -20.55 14.30
CA SER A 3 18.73 -21.52 14.71
C SER A 3 17.92 -21.04 15.94
N TRP A 4 18.55 -20.28 16.85
CA TRP A 4 17.87 -19.76 18.02
C TRP A 4 16.74 -18.77 17.65
N VAL A 5 16.90 -17.94 16.62
CA VAL A 5 15.84 -17.02 16.16
C VAL A 5 14.61 -17.79 15.68
N ILE A 6 14.82 -18.86 14.92
CA ILE A 6 13.74 -19.74 14.46
C ILE A 6 13.04 -20.40 15.67
N ASN A 7 13.80 -20.85 16.67
CA ASN A 7 13.23 -21.46 17.87
C ASN A 7 12.41 -20.46 18.69
N VAL A 8 12.90 -19.23 18.86
CA VAL A 8 12.17 -18.16 19.54
C VAL A 8 10.88 -17.80 18.78
N HIS A 9 10.94 -17.73 17.46
CA HIS A 9 9.76 -17.52 16.65
C HIS A 9 8.72 -18.63 16.89
N VAL A 10 9.09 -19.89 16.75
CA VAL A 10 8.16 -21.02 16.88
C VAL A 10 7.54 -21.10 18.27
N ARG A 11 8.32 -20.79 19.34
CA ARG A 11 7.85 -20.94 20.72
C ARG A 11 6.96 -19.77 21.18
N TRP A 12 7.28 -18.54 20.78
CA TRP A 12 6.67 -17.33 21.35
C TRP A 12 6.22 -16.31 20.31
N LEU A 13 7.11 -15.84 19.43
CA LEU A 13 6.82 -14.69 18.57
C LEU A 13 5.76 -14.97 17.50
N SER A 14 5.61 -16.22 17.08
CA SER A 14 4.52 -16.62 16.16
C SER A 14 3.13 -16.35 16.74
N LYS A 15 2.97 -16.48 18.07
CA LYS A 15 1.70 -16.21 18.76
C LYS A 15 1.39 -14.71 18.75
N VAL A 16 2.39 -13.87 19.06
CA VAL A 16 2.25 -12.40 18.96
C VAL A 16 1.93 -11.99 17.54
N HIS A 17 2.64 -12.55 16.56
CA HIS A 17 2.39 -12.30 15.14
C HIS A 17 0.96 -12.66 14.72
N SER A 18 0.46 -13.83 15.17
CA SER A 18 -0.91 -14.27 14.88
C SER A 18 -1.96 -13.33 15.50
N ARG A 19 -1.72 -12.81 16.73
CA ARG A 19 -2.63 -11.86 17.36
C ARG A 19 -2.61 -10.48 16.68
N ILE A 20 -1.44 -10.00 16.25
CA ILE A 20 -1.33 -8.78 15.41
C ILE A 20 -2.10 -8.96 14.10
N LYS A 21 -2.02 -10.15 13.47
CA LYS A 21 -2.80 -10.46 12.26
C LYS A 21 -4.30 -10.48 12.56
N ALA A 22 -4.74 -11.04 13.67
CA ALA A 22 -6.15 -11.05 14.07
C ALA A 22 -6.69 -9.63 14.28
N GLU A 23 -5.92 -8.76 14.94
CA GLU A 23 -6.25 -7.33 15.08
C GLU A 23 -6.39 -6.67 13.70
N LEU A 24 -5.40 -6.83 12.83
CA LEU A 24 -5.45 -6.25 11.49
C LEU A 24 -6.68 -6.71 10.69
N LEU A 25 -7.04 -7.98 10.78
CA LEU A 25 -8.22 -8.54 10.11
C LEU A 25 -9.56 -8.08 10.71
N SER A 26 -9.56 -7.48 11.90
CA SER A 26 -10.75 -6.85 12.50
C SER A 26 -11.03 -5.45 11.93
N HIS A 27 -10.05 -4.82 11.28
CA HIS A 27 -10.22 -3.51 10.65
C HIS A 27 -10.94 -3.67 9.29
N ASP A 28 -11.65 -2.63 8.89
CA ASP A 28 -12.35 -2.55 7.59
C ASP A 28 -11.55 -1.80 6.51
N LEU A 29 -10.38 -1.25 6.87
CA LEU A 29 -9.46 -0.57 5.94
C LEU A 29 -8.06 -1.17 6.08
N MET A 30 -7.45 -1.52 4.95
CA MET A 30 -6.08 -2.03 4.89
C MET A 30 -5.30 -1.45 3.73
N HIS A 31 -3.98 -1.48 3.88
CA HIS A 31 -3.02 -1.25 2.82
C HIS A 31 -2.18 -2.51 2.59
N ALA A 32 -1.79 -2.76 1.34
CA ALA A 32 -0.90 -3.87 1.04
C ALA A 32 0.17 -3.50 0.03
N ASP A 33 1.32 -4.17 0.15
CA ASP A 33 2.46 -4.07 -0.76
C ASP A 33 3.30 -5.35 -0.67
N GLU A 34 4.16 -5.63 -1.66
CA GLU A 34 5.07 -6.76 -1.61
C GLU A 34 6.41 -6.42 -2.27
N THR A 35 7.48 -7.10 -1.81
CA THR A 35 8.81 -7.00 -2.40
C THR A 35 9.47 -8.36 -2.56
N THR A 36 10.54 -8.42 -3.35
CA THR A 36 11.31 -9.64 -3.54
C THR A 36 12.09 -10.02 -2.29
N VAL A 37 12.23 -11.32 -2.05
CA VAL A 37 13.18 -11.89 -1.11
C VAL A 37 13.81 -13.14 -1.73
N GLN A 38 15.11 -13.33 -1.54
CA GLN A 38 15.81 -14.55 -1.96
C GLN A 38 15.87 -15.53 -0.79
N VAL A 39 15.46 -16.78 -1.04
CA VAL A 39 15.55 -17.87 -0.07
C VAL A 39 16.31 -19.03 -0.73
N LEU A 40 17.42 -19.46 -0.12
CA LEU A 40 18.36 -20.35 -0.81
C LEU A 40 17.89 -21.80 -0.86
N LYS A 41 17.26 -22.29 0.22
CA LYS A 41 16.89 -23.70 0.41
C LYS A 41 15.38 -23.91 0.37
N GLU A 42 14.71 -23.35 -0.65
CA GLU A 42 13.30 -23.65 -0.91
C GLU A 42 13.18 -25.04 -1.57
N PRO A 43 12.24 -25.88 -1.12
CA PRO A 43 12.01 -27.17 -1.76
C PRO A 43 11.66 -27.02 -3.24
N SER A 44 12.30 -27.81 -4.10
CA SER A 44 12.00 -27.87 -5.54
C SER A 44 12.21 -26.58 -6.33
N ARG A 45 12.93 -25.59 -5.77
CA ARG A 45 13.18 -24.30 -6.43
C ARG A 45 14.68 -23.97 -6.48
N LYS A 46 15.10 -23.30 -7.54
CA LYS A 46 16.50 -22.85 -7.68
C LYS A 46 16.79 -21.72 -6.68
N PRO A 47 17.96 -21.69 -6.04
CA PRO A 47 18.35 -20.63 -5.09
C PRO A 47 18.31 -19.21 -5.66
N THR A 48 18.40 -19.06 -6.98
CA THR A 48 18.34 -17.77 -7.68
C THR A 48 16.92 -17.26 -7.89
N ARG A 49 15.89 -18.09 -7.64
CA ARG A 49 14.50 -17.68 -7.82
C ARG A 49 14.09 -16.75 -6.69
N LYS A 50 13.48 -15.62 -7.05
CA LYS A 50 12.98 -14.64 -6.07
C LYS A 50 11.61 -15.06 -5.57
N SER A 51 11.48 -15.13 -4.25
CA SER A 51 10.23 -15.26 -3.51
C SER A 51 9.75 -13.89 -3.07
N ARG A 52 8.70 -13.79 -2.27
CA ARG A 52 8.08 -12.50 -1.91
C ARG A 52 7.93 -12.34 -0.40
N MET A 53 8.19 -11.13 0.05
CA MET A 53 7.72 -10.65 1.34
C MET A 53 6.50 -9.78 1.08
N TRP A 54 5.37 -10.19 1.59
CA TRP A 54 4.12 -9.45 1.55
C TRP A 54 3.97 -8.65 2.83
N LEU A 55 3.36 -7.49 2.74
CA LEU A 55 2.98 -6.65 3.85
C LEU A 55 1.50 -6.31 3.72
N PHE A 56 0.76 -6.54 4.79
CA PHE A 56 -0.56 -5.98 5.01
C PHE A 56 -0.50 -5.09 6.25
N CYS A 57 -1.11 -3.91 6.22
CA CYS A 57 -1.08 -3.02 7.38
C CYS A 57 -2.36 -2.19 7.49
N SER A 58 -2.62 -1.72 8.69
CA SER A 58 -3.76 -0.88 9.04
C SER A 58 -3.70 0.48 8.35
N ALA A 59 -4.87 1.10 8.17
CA ALA A 59 -4.99 2.46 7.70
C ALA A 59 -4.47 3.47 8.74
N LYS A 60 -4.24 4.72 8.31
CA LYS A 60 -3.59 5.78 9.11
C LYS A 60 -4.29 6.07 10.45
N ARG A 61 -5.62 5.94 10.49
CA ARG A 61 -6.45 6.31 11.66
C ARG A 61 -6.78 5.15 12.58
N ASP A 62 -6.40 3.92 12.20
CA ASP A 62 -6.63 2.72 13.00
C ASP A 62 -5.43 2.39 13.89
N THR A 63 -5.62 1.46 14.84
CA THR A 63 -4.53 0.90 15.64
C THR A 63 -3.43 0.38 14.69
N PRO A 64 -2.19 0.89 14.78
CA PRO A 64 -1.14 0.47 13.88
C PRO A 64 -0.82 -1.02 14.02
N ALA A 65 -1.11 -1.80 13.00
CA ALA A 65 -0.80 -3.22 12.88
C ALA A 65 -0.14 -3.49 11.52
N TYR A 66 1.04 -4.11 11.53
CA TYR A 66 1.83 -4.42 10.34
C TYR A 66 2.12 -5.91 10.33
N VAL A 67 1.67 -6.61 9.30
CA VAL A 67 1.83 -8.07 9.15
C VAL A 67 2.63 -8.36 7.90
N TYR A 68 3.87 -8.81 8.09
CA TYR A 68 4.70 -9.32 7.01
C TYR A 68 4.51 -10.83 6.92
N GLU A 69 4.38 -11.34 5.70
CA GLU A 69 4.33 -12.78 5.42
C GLU A 69 5.28 -13.15 4.27
N TYR A 70 6.03 -14.22 4.45
CA TYR A 70 6.84 -14.80 3.41
C TYR A 70 6.02 -15.76 2.55
N HIS A 71 6.11 -15.61 1.23
CA HIS A 71 5.51 -16.53 0.26
C HIS A 71 6.42 -16.79 -0.93
N GLU A 72 6.38 -17.99 -1.47
CA GLU A 72 7.17 -18.37 -2.65
C GLU A 72 6.72 -17.66 -3.92
N THR A 73 5.53 -17.10 -3.97
CA THR A 73 4.93 -16.53 -5.18
C THR A 73 4.39 -15.11 -4.96
N ARG A 74 4.19 -14.41 -6.07
CA ARG A 74 3.44 -13.15 -6.16
C ARG A 74 1.99 -13.39 -6.61
N GLY A 75 1.51 -14.62 -6.53
CA GLY A 75 0.21 -15.01 -7.08
C GLY A 75 -0.97 -14.49 -6.26
N LYS A 76 -2.13 -14.37 -6.92
CA LYS A 76 -3.40 -13.95 -6.34
C LYS A 76 -3.82 -14.79 -5.11
N SER A 77 -3.49 -16.08 -5.12
CA SER A 77 -3.78 -17.02 -4.02
C SER A 77 -3.20 -16.58 -2.66
N VAL A 78 -2.14 -15.76 -2.65
CA VAL A 78 -1.56 -15.22 -1.41
C VAL A 78 -2.51 -14.18 -0.81
N ALA A 79 -2.94 -13.20 -1.62
CA ALA A 79 -3.91 -12.19 -1.17
C ALA A 79 -5.26 -12.84 -0.78
N GLU A 80 -5.73 -13.82 -1.56
CA GLU A 80 -6.95 -14.58 -1.24
C GLU A 80 -6.82 -15.37 0.08
N GLY A 81 -5.68 -16.01 0.30
CA GLY A 81 -5.43 -16.73 1.55
C GLY A 81 -5.37 -15.81 2.78
N PHE A 82 -4.73 -14.64 2.64
CA PHE A 82 -4.63 -13.67 3.73
C PHE A 82 -5.99 -13.03 4.06
N LEU A 83 -6.75 -12.63 3.04
CA LEU A 83 -8.01 -11.87 3.15
C LEU A 83 -9.25 -12.77 3.17
N ARG A 84 -9.10 -14.08 3.33
CA ARG A 84 -10.23 -15.02 3.35
C ARG A 84 -11.27 -14.61 4.39
N GLY A 85 -12.51 -14.38 3.94
CA GLY A 85 -13.62 -13.94 4.79
C GLY A 85 -13.56 -12.50 5.26
N TRP A 86 -12.50 -11.74 4.88
CA TRP A 86 -12.40 -10.32 5.23
C TRP A 86 -13.31 -9.48 4.32
N LYS A 87 -13.86 -8.42 4.92
CA LYS A 87 -14.71 -7.44 4.24
C LYS A 87 -14.22 -6.03 4.51
N GLY A 88 -13.94 -5.28 3.45
CA GLY A 88 -13.47 -3.91 3.62
C GLY A 88 -12.84 -3.30 2.38
N THR A 89 -12.08 -2.21 2.57
CA THR A 89 -11.38 -1.51 1.50
C THR A 89 -9.88 -1.74 1.59
N LEU A 90 -9.30 -2.20 0.47
CA LEU A 90 -7.87 -2.48 0.33
C LEU A 90 -7.21 -1.45 -0.60
N THR A 91 -6.25 -0.71 -0.09
CA THR A 91 -5.42 0.24 -0.86
C THR A 91 -4.12 -0.42 -1.30
N THR A 92 -3.81 -0.36 -2.61
CA THR A 92 -2.60 -0.97 -3.18
C THR A 92 -1.97 -0.10 -4.27
N ASP A 93 -0.83 -0.55 -4.81
CA ASP A 93 -0.18 0.06 -5.98
C ASP A 93 -0.93 -0.17 -7.31
N GLY A 94 -2.01 -0.96 -7.31
CA GLY A 94 -2.76 -1.35 -8.50
C GLY A 94 -2.28 -2.67 -9.13
N TYR A 95 -1.49 -3.49 -8.43
CA TYR A 95 -1.09 -4.80 -8.90
C TYR A 95 -2.29 -5.75 -8.99
N ARG A 96 -2.47 -6.39 -10.16
CA ARG A 96 -3.65 -7.21 -10.50
C ARG A 96 -4.06 -8.28 -9.49
N PRO A 97 -3.14 -9.04 -8.86
CA PRO A 97 -3.51 -10.06 -7.88
C PRO A 97 -4.33 -9.59 -6.70
N TYR A 98 -4.38 -8.29 -6.41
CA TYR A 98 -5.23 -7.74 -5.37
C TYR A 98 -6.69 -7.52 -5.80
N PHE A 99 -6.98 -7.68 -7.10
CA PHE A 99 -8.32 -7.42 -7.64
C PHE A 99 -9.09 -8.71 -7.87
N ASN A 100 -10.43 -8.64 -7.79
CA ASN A 100 -11.33 -9.76 -8.03
C ASN A 100 -11.05 -10.99 -7.14
N LEU A 101 -10.79 -10.76 -5.85
CA LEU A 101 -10.58 -11.82 -4.87
C LEU A 101 -11.88 -12.61 -4.65
N GLN A 102 -11.83 -13.96 -4.69
CA GLN A 102 -13.03 -14.78 -4.71
C GLN A 102 -13.64 -15.01 -3.32
N GLU A 103 -12.81 -15.08 -2.29
CA GLU A 103 -13.27 -15.45 -0.94
C GLU A 103 -13.27 -14.25 0.03
N ALA A 104 -13.27 -13.03 -0.49
CA ALA A 104 -13.29 -11.79 0.28
C ALA A 104 -14.18 -10.74 -0.41
N ASP A 105 -14.87 -9.92 0.40
CA ASP A 105 -15.69 -8.79 -0.09
C ASP A 105 -14.85 -7.52 -0.05
N VAL A 106 -13.99 -7.35 -1.08
CA VAL A 106 -12.97 -6.31 -1.12
C VAL A 106 -13.34 -5.21 -2.12
N THR A 107 -13.46 -3.98 -1.61
CA THR A 107 -13.40 -2.77 -2.43
C THR A 107 -11.93 -2.36 -2.59
N ASN A 108 -11.45 -2.28 -3.83
CA ASN A 108 -10.06 -1.86 -4.08
C ASN A 108 -9.96 -0.35 -4.25
N THR A 109 -8.91 0.27 -3.66
CA THR A 109 -8.46 1.61 -4.03
C THR A 109 -7.05 1.55 -4.59
N ALA A 110 -6.75 2.45 -5.55
CA ALA A 110 -5.46 2.51 -6.21
C ALA A 110 -4.68 3.78 -5.81
N CYS A 111 -3.39 3.62 -5.60
CA CYS A 111 -2.47 4.69 -5.21
C CYS A 111 -2.29 5.73 -6.31
N LEU A 112 -2.69 6.97 -6.07
CA LEU A 112 -2.54 8.09 -7.00
C LEU A 112 -1.06 8.49 -7.21
N VAL A 113 -0.16 8.21 -6.24
CA VAL A 113 1.29 8.42 -6.39
C VAL A 113 1.85 7.58 -7.52
N HIS A 114 1.36 6.34 -7.71
CA HIS A 114 1.78 5.48 -8.81
C HIS A 114 1.36 6.02 -10.17
N VAL A 115 0.16 6.59 -10.28
CA VAL A 115 -0.29 7.30 -11.48
C VAL A 115 0.63 8.51 -11.76
N ARG A 116 0.87 9.34 -10.73
CA ARG A 116 1.75 10.52 -10.81
C ARG A 116 3.15 10.16 -11.28
N ARG A 117 3.73 9.08 -10.76
CA ARG A 117 5.10 8.64 -11.09
C ARG A 117 5.28 8.38 -12.57
N LYS A 118 4.31 7.77 -13.26
CA LYS A 118 4.37 7.51 -14.69
C LYS A 118 4.58 8.79 -15.51
N PHE A 119 3.92 9.88 -15.13
CA PHE A 119 4.08 11.18 -15.76
C PHE A 119 5.37 11.88 -15.32
N ALA A 120 5.73 11.80 -14.04
CA ALA A 120 6.95 12.40 -13.50
C ALA A 120 8.22 11.84 -14.15
N GLU A 121 8.25 10.55 -14.48
CA GLU A 121 9.36 9.91 -15.20
C GLU A 121 9.55 10.49 -16.61
N ILE A 122 8.47 10.78 -17.34
CA ILE A 122 8.54 11.41 -18.66
C ILE A 122 9.14 12.82 -18.56
N VAL A 123 8.68 13.61 -17.59
CA VAL A 123 9.19 14.96 -17.31
C VAL A 123 10.68 14.92 -16.92
N LYS A 124 11.07 13.96 -16.08
CA LYS A 124 12.47 13.76 -15.67
C LYS A 124 13.38 13.46 -16.87
N VAL A 125 12.97 12.55 -17.74
CA VAL A 125 13.72 12.19 -18.96
C VAL A 125 13.84 13.37 -19.93
N ALA A 126 12.84 14.25 -19.99
CA ALA A 126 12.90 15.48 -20.78
C ALA A 126 13.84 16.55 -20.21
N GLY A 127 14.40 16.33 -19.02
CA GLY A 127 15.33 17.23 -18.34
C GLY A 127 14.67 18.24 -17.38
N GLY A 128 13.49 17.89 -16.86
CA GLY A 128 12.73 18.65 -15.86
C GLY A 128 11.67 19.58 -16.49
N ASP A 129 10.95 20.29 -15.63
CA ASP A 129 9.75 21.06 -15.97
C ASP A 129 9.96 22.08 -17.08
N ALA A 130 11.03 22.89 -17.00
CA ALA A 130 11.30 23.96 -17.97
C ALA A 130 11.58 23.43 -19.39
N LYS A 131 12.19 22.24 -19.50
CA LYS A 131 12.45 21.60 -20.80
C LYS A 131 11.21 20.83 -21.28
N ALA A 132 10.51 20.14 -20.36
CA ALA A 132 9.30 19.42 -20.69
C ALA A 132 8.20 20.34 -21.26
N ALA A 133 8.04 21.56 -20.72
CA ALA A 133 7.06 22.53 -21.19
C ALA A 133 7.28 22.99 -22.65
N LYS A 134 8.47 22.79 -23.23
CA LYS A 134 8.82 23.18 -24.60
C LYS A 134 8.59 22.08 -25.64
N SER A 135 8.18 20.91 -25.23
CA SER A 135 8.01 19.74 -26.13
C SER A 135 6.62 19.15 -25.95
N LEU A 136 5.96 18.80 -27.05
CA LEU A 136 4.53 18.41 -27.10
C LEU A 136 4.20 17.27 -26.08
N TYR A 137 4.86 16.12 -26.15
CA TYR A 137 4.55 14.99 -25.27
C TYR A 137 4.98 15.19 -23.83
N PRO A 138 6.18 15.69 -23.51
CA PRO A 138 6.56 16.02 -22.14
C PRO A 138 5.70 17.10 -21.50
N SER A 139 5.14 18.07 -22.27
CA SER A 139 4.22 19.08 -21.72
C SER A 139 2.91 18.46 -21.24
N VAL A 140 2.33 17.52 -22.00
CA VAL A 140 1.14 16.77 -21.57
C VAL A 140 1.41 15.99 -20.27
N ALA A 141 2.57 15.36 -20.16
CA ALA A 141 2.96 14.67 -18.93
C ALA A 141 3.18 15.62 -17.74
N LEU A 142 3.72 16.82 -18.01
CA LEU A 142 3.90 17.87 -17.01
C LEU A 142 2.54 18.38 -16.50
N ASP A 143 1.59 18.62 -17.39
CA ASP A 143 0.24 19.07 -17.04
C ASP A 143 -0.50 18.00 -16.23
N ALA A 144 -0.44 16.74 -16.67
CA ALA A 144 -0.98 15.60 -15.90
C ALA A 144 -0.42 15.53 -14.49
N ARG A 145 0.91 15.66 -14.34
CA ARG A 145 1.55 15.65 -13.03
C ARG A 145 1.09 16.82 -12.16
N ARG A 146 1.01 18.04 -12.71
CA ARG A 146 0.55 19.23 -11.98
C ARG A 146 -0.90 19.10 -11.52
N MET A 147 -1.77 18.54 -12.35
CA MET A 147 -3.16 18.27 -11.94
C MET A 147 -3.23 17.30 -10.75
N ILE A 148 -2.39 16.26 -10.73
CA ILE A 148 -2.32 15.34 -9.58
C ILE A 148 -1.71 16.04 -8.36
N ASP A 149 -0.68 16.86 -8.52
CA ASP A 149 -0.07 17.64 -7.43
C ASP A 149 -1.10 18.56 -6.76
N GLU A 150 -2.01 19.16 -7.54
CA GLU A 150 -3.11 19.99 -7.00
C GLU A 150 -4.12 19.15 -6.22
N MET A 151 -4.44 17.93 -6.68
CA MET A 151 -5.32 17.03 -5.91
C MET A 151 -4.74 16.70 -4.54
N PHE A 152 -3.44 16.38 -4.45
CA PHE A 152 -2.77 16.15 -3.18
C PHE A 152 -2.78 17.39 -2.27
N LYS A 153 -2.57 18.55 -2.85
CA LYS A 153 -2.59 19.81 -2.12
C LYS A 153 -3.97 20.12 -1.52
N VAL A 154 -5.03 19.90 -2.31
CA VAL A 154 -6.42 20.10 -1.86
C VAL A 154 -6.75 19.07 -0.77
N ASP A 155 -6.46 17.77 -0.97
CA ASP A 155 -6.77 16.74 0.02
C ASP A 155 -6.02 16.94 1.34
N LYS A 156 -4.78 17.44 1.29
CA LYS A 156 -3.98 17.74 2.48
C LYS A 156 -4.61 18.80 3.38
N ALA A 157 -5.37 19.73 2.81
CA ALA A 157 -6.10 20.73 3.60
C ALA A 157 -7.18 20.10 4.49
N PHE A 158 -7.61 18.89 4.18
CA PHE A 158 -8.64 18.14 4.89
C PHE A 158 -8.11 17.17 5.95
N ASP A 159 -6.79 17.07 6.15
CA ASP A 159 -6.16 16.08 7.06
C ASP A 159 -6.64 16.17 8.51
N LYS A 160 -7.02 17.38 8.97
CA LYS A 160 -7.48 17.62 10.34
C LYS A 160 -8.98 17.42 10.53
N LEU A 161 -9.73 17.23 9.46
CA LEU A 161 -11.17 17.00 9.50
C LEU A 161 -11.48 15.57 9.95
N ASP A 162 -12.66 15.37 10.54
CA ASP A 162 -13.17 14.03 10.76
C ASP A 162 -13.51 13.32 9.43
N ALA A 163 -13.80 12.03 9.48
CA ALA A 163 -14.04 11.24 8.26
C ALA A 163 -15.27 11.71 7.47
N ARG A 164 -16.33 12.17 8.16
CA ARG A 164 -17.56 12.63 7.53
C ARG A 164 -17.34 13.98 6.84
N GLU A 165 -16.71 14.91 7.54
CA GLU A 165 -16.37 16.23 7.02
C GLU A 165 -15.39 16.12 5.84
N ARG A 166 -14.34 15.26 5.97
CA ARG A 166 -13.35 15.01 4.92
C ARG A 166 -14.01 14.43 3.67
N LYS A 167 -14.93 13.46 3.82
CA LYS A 167 -15.72 12.94 2.70
C LYS A 167 -16.52 14.02 2.00
N ALA A 168 -17.23 14.88 2.76
CA ALA A 168 -18.04 15.96 2.20
C ALA A 168 -17.17 16.96 1.42
N LYS A 169 -16.02 17.37 1.99
CA LYS A 169 -15.06 18.27 1.33
C LYS A 169 -14.42 17.65 0.08
N ARG A 170 -14.12 16.38 0.09
CA ARG A 170 -13.64 15.67 -1.11
C ARG A 170 -14.68 15.67 -2.23
N ILE A 171 -15.95 15.46 -1.92
CA ILE A 171 -17.03 15.52 -2.93
C ILE A 171 -17.17 16.94 -3.47
N GLU A 172 -17.08 17.94 -2.63
CA GLU A 172 -17.22 19.35 -3.02
C GLU A 172 -16.01 19.85 -3.84
N GLU A 173 -14.79 19.63 -3.36
CA GLU A 173 -13.57 20.31 -3.87
C GLU A 173 -12.64 19.38 -4.67
N LEU A 174 -12.48 18.13 -4.25
CA LEU A 174 -11.56 17.19 -4.89
C LEU A 174 -12.18 16.47 -6.10
N GLN A 175 -13.42 16.01 -5.99
CA GLN A 175 -14.09 15.27 -7.08
C GLN A 175 -14.11 16.01 -8.41
N PRO A 176 -14.36 17.34 -8.49
CA PRO A 176 -14.28 18.08 -9.75
C PRO A 176 -12.89 18.02 -10.39
N LEU A 177 -11.81 18.12 -9.58
CA LEU A 177 -10.44 18.01 -10.05
C LEU A 177 -10.16 16.61 -10.62
N MET A 178 -10.62 15.58 -9.91
CA MET A 178 -10.48 14.18 -10.32
C MET A 178 -11.20 13.91 -11.66
N ARG A 179 -12.42 14.42 -11.84
CA ARG A 179 -13.18 14.33 -13.11
C ARG A 179 -12.46 15.05 -14.26
N ASN A 180 -11.94 16.24 -14.01
CA ASN A 180 -11.22 17.02 -14.99
C ASN A 180 -9.94 16.30 -15.46
N PHE A 181 -9.20 15.69 -14.53
CA PHE A 181 -8.02 14.90 -14.86
C PHE A 181 -8.36 13.67 -15.70
N TYR A 182 -9.42 12.94 -15.36
CA TYR A 182 -9.85 11.79 -16.16
C TYR A 182 -10.18 12.21 -17.59
N ALA A 183 -10.99 13.24 -17.76
CA ALA A 183 -11.33 13.79 -19.07
C ALA A 183 -10.09 14.27 -19.84
N PHE A 184 -9.10 14.86 -19.14
CA PHE A 184 -7.82 15.22 -19.73
C PHE A 184 -7.06 14.00 -20.23
N CYS A 185 -6.97 12.93 -19.44
CA CYS A 185 -6.29 11.69 -19.82
C CYS A 185 -6.93 11.03 -21.04
N VAL A 186 -8.27 10.95 -21.08
CA VAL A 186 -9.01 10.37 -22.22
C VAL A 186 -8.70 11.13 -23.50
N ARG A 187 -8.89 12.46 -23.52
CA ARG A 187 -8.59 13.30 -24.70
C ARG A 187 -7.12 13.21 -25.13
N SER A 188 -6.19 13.16 -24.17
CA SER A 188 -4.77 13.08 -24.48
C SER A 188 -4.36 11.72 -25.04
N ALA A 189 -5.05 10.65 -24.66
CA ALA A 189 -4.80 9.30 -25.15
C ALA A 189 -5.20 9.14 -26.64
N GLU A 190 -6.20 9.89 -27.12
CA GLU A 190 -6.64 9.87 -28.53
C GLU A 190 -5.53 10.35 -29.48
N VAL A 191 -4.69 11.29 -29.05
CA VAL A 191 -3.64 11.90 -29.88
C VAL A 191 -2.22 11.42 -29.50
N ALA A 192 -2.08 10.62 -28.49
CA ALA A 192 -0.78 10.09 -28.07
C ALA A 192 -0.28 9.04 -29.07
N THR A 193 1.03 9.07 -29.38
CA THR A 193 1.63 8.02 -30.22
C THR A 193 1.46 6.66 -29.56
N PRO A 194 0.84 5.68 -30.24
CA PRO A 194 0.60 4.35 -29.69
C PRO A 194 1.89 3.71 -29.13
N ARG A 195 1.78 3.06 -27.98
CA ARG A 195 2.89 2.37 -27.26
C ARG A 195 4.01 3.30 -26.78
N SER A 196 3.90 4.61 -26.93
CA SER A 196 4.84 5.57 -26.34
C SER A 196 4.77 5.50 -24.79
N LYS A 197 5.79 6.08 -24.12
CA LYS A 197 5.74 6.21 -22.64
C LYS A 197 4.53 7.04 -22.19
N LEU A 198 4.15 8.06 -22.95
CA LEU A 198 2.98 8.88 -22.65
C LEU A 198 1.68 8.08 -22.82
N ASP A 199 1.51 7.35 -23.93
CA ASP A 199 0.34 6.48 -24.15
C ASP A 199 0.18 5.45 -23.01
N LYS A 200 1.27 4.77 -22.63
CA LYS A 200 1.26 3.84 -21.49
C LYS A 200 0.88 4.50 -20.18
N ALA A 201 1.38 5.71 -19.90
CA ALA A 201 1.05 6.45 -18.69
C ALA A 201 -0.43 6.88 -18.66
N LEU A 202 -0.96 7.37 -19.80
CA LEU A 202 -2.36 7.77 -19.93
C LEU A 202 -3.30 6.56 -19.78
N ARG A 203 -3.01 5.44 -20.45
CA ARG A 203 -3.82 4.20 -20.35
C ARG A 203 -3.80 3.62 -18.94
N TYR A 204 -2.65 3.66 -18.28
CA TYR A 204 -2.56 3.27 -16.86
C TYR A 204 -3.42 4.17 -15.97
N ALA A 205 -3.37 5.49 -16.16
CA ALA A 205 -4.20 6.44 -15.44
C ALA A 205 -5.70 6.17 -15.66
N ILE A 206 -6.12 5.99 -16.92
CA ILE A 206 -7.52 5.71 -17.29
C ILE A 206 -7.98 4.39 -16.65
N TRP A 207 -7.17 3.33 -16.74
CA TRP A 207 -7.50 2.04 -16.17
C TRP A 207 -7.61 2.07 -14.64
N SER A 208 -6.70 2.75 -13.95
CA SER A 208 -6.71 2.81 -12.48
C SER A 208 -7.77 3.75 -11.91
N TRP A 209 -8.35 4.62 -12.76
CA TRP A 209 -9.19 5.72 -12.30
C TRP A 209 -10.44 5.31 -11.52
N PRO A 210 -11.21 4.26 -11.91
CA PRO A 210 -12.34 3.79 -11.12
C PRO A 210 -11.96 3.46 -9.68
N TYR A 211 -10.79 2.85 -9.50
CA TYR A 211 -10.28 2.48 -8.18
C TYR A 211 -9.75 3.69 -7.39
N VAL A 212 -9.11 4.66 -8.08
CA VAL A 212 -8.70 5.92 -7.43
C VAL A 212 -9.92 6.70 -6.95
N MET A 213 -11.03 6.70 -7.70
CA MET A 213 -12.27 7.40 -7.33
C MET A 213 -12.93 6.85 -6.06
N ASN A 214 -12.70 5.59 -5.70
CA ASN A 214 -13.26 4.98 -4.49
C ASN A 214 -12.79 5.69 -3.19
N VAL A 215 -11.74 6.51 -3.24
CA VAL A 215 -11.33 7.36 -2.11
C VAL A 215 -12.43 8.35 -1.67
N LEU A 216 -13.38 8.66 -2.53
CA LEU A 216 -14.51 9.53 -2.25
C LEU A 216 -15.59 8.85 -1.41
N ASP A 217 -15.57 7.52 -1.30
CA ASP A 217 -16.60 6.76 -0.60
C ASP A 217 -16.42 6.78 0.92
N ASP A 218 -15.17 6.95 1.40
CA ASP A 218 -14.86 7.03 2.82
C ASP A 218 -13.78 8.08 3.10
N GLY A 219 -14.06 9.04 3.98
CA GLY A 219 -13.11 10.09 4.36
C GLY A 219 -11.89 9.59 5.16
N ARG A 220 -11.87 8.33 5.60
CA ARG A 220 -10.70 7.70 6.24
C ARG A 220 -9.65 7.25 5.23
N LEU A 221 -10.04 7.00 3.97
CA LEU A 221 -9.14 6.54 2.92
C LEU A 221 -8.09 7.59 2.55
N GLU A 222 -6.90 7.12 2.15
CA GLU A 222 -5.82 7.96 1.66
C GLU A 222 -5.73 7.90 0.13
N LEU A 223 -5.23 8.99 -0.51
CA LEU A 223 -4.98 9.04 -1.96
C LEU A 223 -3.77 8.19 -2.37
N ASP A 224 -3.02 7.70 -1.40
CA ASP A 224 -1.76 7.00 -1.65
C ASP A 224 -1.66 5.70 -0.84
N ASN A 225 -0.62 4.92 -1.14
CA ASN A 225 -0.27 3.68 -0.43
C ASN A 225 1.01 3.86 0.42
N ASN A 226 1.35 5.09 0.80
CA ASN A 226 2.61 5.41 1.45
C ASN A 226 2.83 4.68 2.78
N ILE A 227 1.77 4.31 3.49
CA ILE A 227 1.86 3.55 4.75
C ILE A 227 2.50 2.18 4.48
N ALA A 228 1.98 1.43 3.50
CA ALA A 228 2.54 0.14 3.14
C ALA A 228 3.94 0.28 2.52
N GLU A 229 4.15 1.28 1.66
CA GLU A 229 5.46 1.53 1.04
C GLU A 229 6.55 1.83 2.09
N ARG A 230 6.24 2.64 3.12
CA ARG A 230 7.17 2.91 4.25
C ARG A 230 7.44 1.66 5.07
N GLY A 231 6.40 0.89 5.38
CA GLY A 231 6.53 -0.41 6.04
C GLY A 231 7.47 -1.31 5.22
N MET A 232 7.19 -1.47 3.94
CA MET A 232 8.00 -2.30 3.04
C MET A 232 9.46 -1.80 2.93
N LYS A 233 9.70 -0.48 2.95
CA LYS A 233 11.04 0.11 2.93
C LYS A 233 11.91 -0.35 4.10
N VAL A 234 11.33 -0.58 5.29
CA VAL A 234 12.06 -1.13 6.45
C VAL A 234 12.66 -2.49 6.11
N PHE A 235 11.86 -3.37 5.50
CA PHE A 235 12.34 -4.68 5.05
C PHE A 235 13.39 -4.57 3.95
N VAL A 236 13.16 -3.72 2.94
CA VAL A 236 14.09 -3.53 1.81
C VAL A 236 15.45 -3.01 2.28
N ILE A 237 15.50 -2.09 3.25
CA ILE A 237 16.76 -1.61 3.83
C ILE A 237 17.47 -2.75 4.56
N GLY A 238 16.77 -3.51 5.39
CA GLY A 238 17.33 -4.68 6.06
C GLY A 238 17.87 -5.71 5.09
N ARG A 239 17.12 -5.99 4.01
CA ARG A 239 17.54 -6.91 2.94
C ARG A 239 18.89 -6.52 2.31
N LYS A 240 19.17 -5.23 2.14
CA LYS A 240 20.49 -4.77 1.65
C LYS A 240 21.66 -5.16 2.56
N ALA A 241 21.39 -5.37 3.86
CA ALA A 241 22.40 -5.80 4.82
C ALA A 241 22.58 -7.31 4.90
N TRP A 242 21.49 -8.09 4.95
CA TRP A 242 21.55 -9.54 5.12
C TRP A 242 21.38 -10.35 3.81
N LEU A 243 21.02 -9.72 2.70
CA LEU A 243 20.93 -10.18 1.30
C LEU A 243 19.88 -11.27 1.06
N PHE A 244 19.88 -12.37 1.79
CA PHE A 244 19.03 -13.54 1.59
C PHE A 244 18.66 -14.25 2.90
N SER A 245 17.63 -15.06 2.89
CA SER A 245 17.32 -16.05 3.92
C SER A 245 17.82 -17.42 3.49
N ASP A 246 18.38 -18.21 4.42
CA ASP A 246 18.88 -19.55 4.11
C ASP A 246 17.73 -20.54 3.86
N THR A 247 16.66 -20.47 4.65
CA THR A 247 15.54 -21.41 4.61
C THR A 247 14.18 -20.69 4.67
N PRO A 248 13.08 -21.34 4.20
CA PRO A 248 11.72 -20.83 4.38
C PRO A 248 11.39 -20.49 5.85
N ARG A 249 11.71 -21.39 6.79
CA ARG A 249 11.51 -21.15 8.24
C ARG A 249 12.25 -19.91 8.73
N GLY A 250 13.43 -19.63 8.18
CA GLY A 250 14.18 -18.40 8.47
C GLY A 250 13.49 -17.15 7.90
N ALA A 251 12.89 -17.24 6.72
CA ALA A 251 12.12 -16.15 6.11
C ALA A 251 10.82 -15.87 6.88
N GLU A 252 10.11 -16.93 7.33
CA GLU A 252 8.92 -16.83 8.20
C GLU A 252 9.25 -16.17 9.54
N ALA A 253 10.33 -16.60 10.20
CA ALA A 253 10.78 -15.99 11.45
C ALA A 253 11.17 -14.51 11.26
N SER A 254 11.80 -14.19 10.12
CA SER A 254 12.09 -12.80 9.74
C SER A 254 10.81 -11.99 9.57
N ALA A 255 9.82 -12.50 8.84
CA ALA A 255 8.54 -11.85 8.63
C ALA A 255 7.84 -11.52 9.97
N ALA A 256 7.77 -12.49 10.90
CA ALA A 256 7.18 -12.28 12.21
C ALA A 256 7.93 -11.20 13.02
N ILE A 257 9.26 -11.20 13.00
CA ILE A 257 10.06 -10.18 13.70
C ILE A 257 9.83 -8.79 13.10
N TYR A 258 9.84 -8.67 11.76
CA TYR A 258 9.52 -7.39 11.10
C TYR A 258 8.11 -6.91 11.45
N SER A 259 7.13 -7.82 11.53
CA SER A 259 5.76 -7.49 11.94
C SER A 259 5.74 -6.91 13.36
N ILE A 260 6.35 -7.60 14.31
CA ILE A 260 6.36 -7.21 15.73
C ILE A 260 7.12 -5.90 15.93
N VAL A 261 8.31 -5.77 15.35
CA VAL A 261 9.17 -4.58 15.48
C VAL A 261 8.53 -3.34 14.83
N THR A 262 7.96 -3.49 13.64
CA THR A 262 7.31 -2.38 12.95
C THR A 262 6.04 -1.96 13.67
N THR A 263 5.21 -2.91 14.10
CA THR A 263 3.99 -2.64 14.87
C THR A 263 4.33 -1.96 16.20
N ALA A 264 5.32 -2.46 16.94
CA ALA A 264 5.76 -1.85 18.20
C ALA A 264 6.18 -0.38 17.99
N LYS A 265 7.05 -0.11 17.02
CA LYS A 265 7.50 1.26 16.71
C LYS A 265 6.34 2.18 16.34
N MET A 266 5.38 1.71 15.55
CA MET A 266 4.22 2.50 15.12
C MET A 266 3.18 2.70 16.23
N ASN A 267 3.29 1.96 17.34
CA ASN A 267 2.54 2.15 18.58
C ASN A 267 3.33 2.90 19.66
N GLY A 268 4.46 3.53 19.30
CA GLY A 268 5.24 4.36 20.23
C GLY A 268 6.14 3.58 21.16
N LEU A 269 6.49 2.33 20.83
CA LEU A 269 7.41 1.51 21.60
C LEU A 269 8.83 1.55 21.01
N GLU A 270 9.82 1.45 21.89
CA GLU A 270 11.21 1.21 21.51
C GLU A 270 11.37 -0.28 21.17
N PRO A 271 11.66 -0.62 19.90
CA PRO A 271 11.54 -2.01 19.44
C PRO A 271 12.47 -2.99 20.16
N ARG A 272 13.67 -2.56 20.53
CA ARG A 272 14.63 -3.42 21.25
C ARG A 272 14.13 -3.72 22.66
N ALA A 273 13.74 -2.70 23.42
CA ALA A 273 13.24 -2.88 24.78
C ALA A 273 11.96 -3.76 24.79
N TYR A 274 11.08 -3.54 23.78
CA TYR A 274 9.88 -4.35 23.67
C TYR A 274 10.17 -5.82 23.34
N ILE A 275 11.07 -6.13 22.40
CA ILE A 275 11.47 -7.52 22.11
C ILE A 275 12.15 -8.15 23.34
N GLU A 276 13.00 -7.41 24.04
CA GLU A 276 13.67 -7.88 25.26
C GLU A 276 12.66 -8.23 26.36
N TRP A 277 11.65 -7.39 26.55
CA TRP A 277 10.55 -7.65 27.46
C TRP A 277 9.75 -8.89 27.05
N LEU A 278 9.36 -9.03 25.78
CA LEU A 278 8.66 -10.22 25.28
C LEU A 278 9.44 -11.51 25.57
N LEU A 279 10.75 -11.50 25.31
CA LEU A 279 11.62 -12.68 25.47
C LEU A 279 11.91 -13.00 26.94
N THR A 280 11.72 -12.04 27.84
CA THR A 280 11.86 -12.21 29.28
C THR A 280 10.56 -12.76 29.89
N GLU A 281 9.42 -12.16 29.54
CA GLU A 281 8.16 -12.43 30.22
C GLU A 281 7.37 -13.60 29.62
N MET A 282 7.33 -13.74 28.28
CA MET A 282 6.55 -14.80 27.65
C MET A 282 6.97 -16.22 28.05
N PRO A 283 8.26 -16.55 28.25
CA PRO A 283 8.67 -17.87 28.73
C PRO A 283 8.15 -18.18 30.13
N ASN A 284 7.85 -17.17 30.95
CA ASN A 284 7.40 -17.28 32.31
C ASN A 284 5.87 -17.15 32.49
N ALA A 285 5.14 -16.85 31.40
CA ALA A 285 3.70 -16.57 31.44
C ALA A 285 2.80 -17.83 31.51
N GLY A 286 3.40 -19.03 31.57
CA GLY A 286 2.65 -20.28 31.57
C GLY A 286 2.08 -20.63 30.18
N GLU A 287 0.82 -21.06 30.14
CA GLU A 287 0.14 -21.36 28.88
C GLU A 287 -0.19 -20.06 28.15
N LEU A 288 0.31 -19.94 26.92
CA LEU A 288 0.08 -18.77 26.07
C LEU A 288 -1.25 -18.90 25.29
N THR A 289 -2.37 -18.74 26.02
CA THR A 289 -3.69 -18.56 25.39
C THR A 289 -3.76 -17.21 24.68
N ASP A 290 -4.77 -17.01 23.83
CA ASP A 290 -4.96 -15.75 23.12
C ASP A 290 -5.09 -14.56 24.08
N GLU A 291 -5.81 -14.73 25.20
CA GLU A 291 -6.00 -13.68 26.23
C GLU A 291 -4.68 -13.33 26.95
N VAL A 292 -3.82 -14.33 27.16
CA VAL A 292 -2.49 -14.09 27.74
C VAL A 292 -1.61 -13.35 26.74
N VAL A 293 -1.63 -13.76 25.48
CA VAL A 293 -0.84 -13.12 24.40
C VAL A 293 -1.31 -11.69 24.12
N ASP A 294 -2.61 -11.41 24.26
CA ASP A 294 -3.16 -10.05 24.12
C ASP A 294 -2.56 -9.07 25.14
N GLY A 295 -2.17 -9.57 26.31
CA GLY A 295 -1.42 -8.77 27.29
C GLY A 295 -0.02 -8.36 26.85
N PHE A 296 0.53 -9.01 25.84
CA PHE A 296 1.85 -8.73 25.27
C PHE A 296 1.79 -7.87 24.00
N LEU A 297 0.61 -7.53 23.48
CA LEU A 297 0.48 -6.75 22.25
C LEU A 297 0.96 -5.31 22.43
N PRO A 298 1.48 -4.66 21.38
CA PRO A 298 2.07 -3.31 21.46
C PRO A 298 1.15 -2.22 22.00
N TRP A 299 -0.15 -2.40 21.92
CA TRP A 299 -1.19 -1.48 22.42
C TRP A 299 -1.74 -1.87 23.80
N SER A 300 -1.20 -2.95 24.40
CA SER A 300 -1.64 -3.39 25.73
C SER A 300 -1.17 -2.45 26.85
N ASP A 301 -2.05 -2.21 27.83
CA ASP A 301 -1.70 -1.44 29.03
C ASP A 301 -0.66 -2.13 29.92
N LYS A 302 -0.42 -3.45 29.69
CA LYS A 302 0.60 -4.23 30.41
C LYS A 302 2.02 -3.97 29.91
N VAL A 303 2.21 -3.31 28.77
CA VAL A 303 3.53 -2.99 28.24
C VAL A 303 4.23 -1.99 29.17
N PRO A 304 5.42 -2.31 29.70
CA PRO A 304 6.13 -1.47 30.65
C PRO A 304 6.48 -0.10 30.08
N GLN A 305 6.59 0.91 30.97
CA GLN A 305 6.91 2.28 30.60
C GLN A 305 8.30 2.39 29.95
N GLU A 306 9.26 1.57 30.36
CA GLU A 306 10.60 1.48 29.81
C GLU A 306 10.64 1.02 28.33
N CYS A 307 9.57 0.35 27.89
CA CYS A 307 9.39 0.00 26.48
C CYS A 307 8.87 1.16 25.61
N LYS A 308 8.42 2.27 26.23
CA LYS A 308 7.86 3.38 25.46
C LYS A 308 8.94 4.28 24.89
N LEU A 309 8.75 4.76 23.66
CA LEU A 309 9.62 5.77 23.08
C LEU A 309 9.55 7.06 23.89
N LYS A 310 10.69 7.77 23.97
CA LYS A 310 10.72 9.13 24.49
C LYS A 310 9.81 10.04 23.68
N PRO A 311 9.11 11.01 24.31
CA PRO A 311 8.12 11.86 23.60
C PRO A 311 8.68 12.53 22.34
N GLU A 312 9.91 13.06 22.41
CA GLU A 312 10.56 13.72 21.28
C GLU A 312 10.93 12.78 20.13
N VAL A 313 11.13 11.48 20.41
CA VAL A 313 11.39 10.46 19.37
C VAL A 313 10.06 10.02 18.77
N TRP A 314 9.04 9.85 19.61
CA TRP A 314 7.71 9.47 19.18
C TRP A 314 7.10 10.53 18.24
N GLU A 315 7.25 11.81 18.54
CA GLU A 315 6.76 12.89 17.67
C GLU A 315 7.40 12.80 16.28
N LYS A 316 8.71 12.59 16.19
CA LYS A 316 9.40 12.38 14.90
C LYS A 316 8.89 11.16 14.14
N VAL A 317 8.57 10.06 14.83
CA VAL A 317 8.00 8.85 14.19
C VAL A 317 6.63 9.17 13.61
N ARG A 318 5.79 9.92 14.32
CA ARG A 318 4.47 10.35 13.84
C ARG A 318 4.58 11.27 12.63
N GLU A 319 5.44 12.29 12.69
CA GLU A 319 5.71 13.19 11.56
C GLU A 319 6.15 12.41 10.32
N MET A 320 7.12 11.51 10.46
CA MET A 320 7.58 10.66 9.35
C MET A 320 6.47 9.74 8.80
N ARG A 321 5.56 9.26 9.66
CA ARG A 321 4.41 8.44 9.23
C ARG A 321 3.45 9.25 8.37
N ASP A 322 3.28 10.52 8.68
CA ASP A 322 2.27 11.40 8.09
C ASP A 322 2.79 12.21 6.91
N GLU A 323 4.12 12.22 6.66
CA GLU A 323 4.72 12.94 5.55
C GLU A 323 4.39 12.28 4.19
N PRO A 324 3.82 13.00 3.21
CA PRO A 324 3.52 12.42 1.91
C PRO A 324 4.82 12.11 1.13
N ILE A 325 4.96 10.87 0.64
CA ILE A 325 6.04 10.48 -0.26
C ILE A 325 5.56 10.67 -1.70
N LEU A 326 5.85 11.81 -2.29
CA LEU A 326 5.52 12.08 -3.70
C LEU A 326 6.56 11.50 -4.68
N ASN A 327 7.76 11.16 -4.20
CA ASN A 327 8.84 10.57 -4.98
C ASN A 327 9.24 9.23 -4.34
N VAL A 328 8.69 8.16 -4.85
CA VAL A 328 9.05 6.80 -4.40
C VAL A 328 10.38 6.41 -5.02
N ASP A 329 11.30 5.88 -4.20
CA ASP A 329 12.59 5.38 -4.66
C ASP A 329 12.36 4.18 -5.62
N PRO A 330 12.81 4.26 -6.90
CA PRO A 330 12.67 3.15 -7.85
C PRO A 330 13.28 1.83 -7.36
N ALA A 331 14.25 1.87 -6.45
CA ALA A 331 14.87 0.68 -5.88
C ALA A 331 13.93 -0.14 -4.99
N VAL A 332 12.79 0.39 -4.59
CA VAL A 332 11.74 -0.34 -3.88
C VAL A 332 10.93 -1.22 -4.85
N PHE A 333 10.92 -0.86 -6.14
CA PHE A 333 10.11 -1.48 -7.19
C PHE A 333 11.02 -2.06 -8.29
N GLU A 334 11.55 -3.26 -8.07
CA GLU A 334 12.53 -3.88 -9.00
C GLU A 334 11.90 -4.62 -10.19
N ASP A 335 10.58 -4.73 -10.30
CA ASP A 335 9.95 -5.48 -11.39
C ASP A 335 9.09 -4.56 -12.27
N GLU A 336 9.25 -4.66 -13.60
CA GLU A 336 8.25 -4.19 -14.57
C GLU A 336 6.97 -5.00 -14.35
N VAL A 337 6.03 -4.42 -13.61
CA VAL A 337 4.72 -5.03 -13.37
C VAL A 337 3.83 -4.69 -14.56
N GLU A 338 3.29 -5.72 -15.22
CA GLU A 338 2.18 -5.51 -16.13
C GLU A 338 0.95 -5.07 -15.33
N TYR A 339 0.70 -3.78 -15.36
CA TYR A 339 -0.52 -3.17 -14.83
C TYR A 339 -1.59 -3.15 -15.93
N GLY A 340 -2.82 -3.45 -15.57
CA GLY A 340 -3.95 -3.31 -16.47
C GLY A 340 -4.83 -4.58 -16.59
N PRO A 341 -6.07 -4.46 -17.08
CA PRO A 341 -6.97 -5.60 -17.23
C PRO A 341 -6.41 -6.63 -18.23
N ALA A 342 -6.82 -7.88 -18.09
CA ALA A 342 -6.69 -8.85 -19.16
C ALA A 342 -7.38 -8.28 -20.40
N LYS A 343 -6.90 -8.63 -21.60
CA LYS A 343 -7.33 -8.03 -22.89
C LYS A 343 -8.86 -7.99 -23.11
N ASP A 344 -9.63 -8.67 -22.30
CA ASP A 344 -11.06 -8.92 -22.51
C ASP A 344 -11.98 -8.32 -21.41
N GLU A 345 -11.45 -7.59 -20.40
CA GLU A 345 -12.30 -6.93 -19.39
C GLU A 345 -12.60 -5.48 -19.79
N VAL A 346 -13.79 -5.27 -20.32
CA VAL A 346 -14.38 -3.95 -20.58
C VAL A 346 -15.05 -3.44 -19.30
N LEU A 347 -14.42 -2.51 -18.58
CA LEU A 347 -15.05 -1.81 -17.46
C LEU A 347 -15.96 -0.69 -17.98
N THR A 348 -17.27 -0.86 -17.78
CA THR A 348 -18.27 0.19 -18.00
C THR A 348 -18.32 1.09 -16.77
N LEU A 349 -17.82 2.32 -16.85
CA LEU A 349 -17.96 3.32 -15.80
C LEU A 349 -19.39 3.90 -15.84
N GLU A 350 -20.27 3.42 -14.94
CA GLU A 350 -21.47 4.18 -14.59
C GLU A 350 -21.07 5.29 -13.62
N LEU A 351 -21.17 6.54 -14.07
CA LEU A 351 -21.03 7.69 -13.17
C LEU A 351 -22.16 7.66 -12.13
N PRO A 352 -21.89 7.97 -10.84
CA PRO A 352 -22.92 8.00 -9.81
C PRO A 352 -24.12 8.87 -10.24
N ARG A 353 -25.34 8.36 -10.07
CA ARG A 353 -26.62 8.98 -10.52
C ARG A 353 -27.03 10.24 -9.76
N SER A 354 -26.16 10.98 -9.14
CA SER A 354 -26.45 12.19 -8.34
C SER A 354 -25.98 13.52 -8.95
N ALA A 355 -25.95 13.65 -10.29
CA ALA A 355 -25.84 14.96 -10.91
C ALA A 355 -27.23 15.42 -11.41
N PRO A 356 -27.65 16.70 -11.21
CA PRO A 356 -28.91 17.18 -11.74
C PRO A 356 -28.91 17.07 -13.27
N ARG A 357 -30.02 16.51 -13.81
CA ARG A 357 -30.26 16.32 -15.24
C ARG A 357 -30.40 17.67 -15.96
N SER A 358 -29.29 18.33 -16.27
CA SER A 358 -29.26 19.37 -17.27
C SER A 358 -27.87 19.45 -17.87
N ARG A 359 -27.70 18.95 -19.10
CA ARG A 359 -26.48 18.90 -19.95
C ARG A 359 -25.58 17.67 -19.86
N ALA A 360 -26.09 16.49 -19.50
CA ALA A 360 -25.30 15.22 -19.55
C ALA A 360 -25.81 14.24 -20.63
N GLU A 361 -26.56 14.69 -21.62
CA GLU A 361 -26.84 13.86 -22.81
C GLU A 361 -25.68 14.04 -23.81
N GLY A 362 -24.63 13.20 -23.68
CA GLY A 362 -23.50 13.22 -24.60
C GLY A 362 -22.25 12.47 -24.18
N PHE A 363 -22.24 11.82 -23.01
CA PHE A 363 -21.04 11.11 -22.53
C PHE A 363 -21.32 9.65 -22.16
N LEU A 364 -21.89 8.89 -23.09
CA LEU A 364 -21.79 7.43 -23.13
C LEU A 364 -20.74 7.07 -24.18
N VAL A 365 -19.47 7.13 -23.82
CA VAL A 365 -18.42 6.50 -24.61
C VAL A 365 -18.40 5.04 -24.22
N THR A 366 -19.06 4.21 -25.02
CA THR A 366 -18.96 2.76 -24.97
C THR A 366 -17.54 2.37 -25.42
N PHE A 367 -16.75 1.75 -24.55
CA PHE A 367 -15.37 1.30 -24.80
C PHE A 367 -15.24 0.30 -25.98
N ARG A 368 -16.33 -0.06 -26.66
CA ARG A 368 -16.37 -0.95 -27.82
C ARG A 368 -15.83 -0.36 -29.12
N GLU A 369 -15.66 0.97 -29.19
CA GLU A 369 -15.25 1.65 -30.44
C GLU A 369 -13.78 2.14 -30.43
N ILE A 370 -13.00 1.85 -29.35
CA ILE A 370 -11.62 2.34 -29.23
C ILE A 370 -10.58 1.20 -29.36
N PHE A 371 -10.99 -0.04 -29.67
CA PHE A 371 -10.05 -1.17 -29.88
C PHE A 371 -10.30 -1.88 -31.20
#